data_0ed7e6bb8f674533c20fcc2ec9320d5b
#
_entry.id   0ed7e6bb8f674533c20fcc2ec9320d5b
#
_cell.length_a   1.000
_cell.length_b   1.000
_cell.length_c   1.000
_cell.angle_alpha   90.00
_cell.angle_beta   90.00
_cell.angle_gamma   90.00
#
_symmetry.space_group_name_H-M   'P 1'
#
loop_
_entity.id
_entity.type
_entity.pdbx_description
1 polymer ?
#
loop_
_entity_poly.entity_id
_entity_poly.type
_entity_poly.pdbx_seq_one_letter_code
_entity_poly.pdbx_strand_id
1 'polypeptide(L)'
;MVRPVNVQTFTLPNGLRLVCRRTQSNADYFGVAINVGSRDETPSTYGLAHFVEHTIFKGTSRRHASHIINRMEAVGGELNAFTTKEETNVYSAFPHGNAARAVELIADLVKNSVFPER
;
A
#
# COMPACT_ATOMS: atom_id res chain seq x y z
N MET A 1 -2.30 -26.14 -20.62
CA MET A 1 -1.11 -25.37 -21.02
C MET A 1 -0.92 -24.20 -20.09
N VAL A 2 0.21 -24.14 -19.44
CA VAL A 2 0.52 -23.03 -18.53
C VAL A 2 0.99 -21.83 -19.36
N ARG A 3 0.27 -20.70 -19.25
CA ARG A 3 0.71 -19.48 -19.91
C ARG A 3 1.90 -18.91 -19.12
N PRO A 4 2.96 -18.47 -19.80
CA PRO A 4 4.05 -17.83 -19.08
C PRO A 4 3.54 -16.58 -18.37
N VAL A 5 3.99 -16.40 -17.12
CA VAL A 5 3.68 -15.22 -16.34
C VAL A 5 4.48 -14.06 -16.93
N ASN A 6 3.78 -13.05 -17.44
CA ASN A 6 4.42 -11.89 -18.03
C ASN A 6 4.66 -10.85 -16.93
N VAL A 7 5.82 -10.93 -16.28
CA VAL A 7 6.22 -10.02 -15.22
C VAL A 7 7.30 -9.10 -15.74
N GLN A 8 7.08 -7.80 -15.61
CA GLN A 8 8.04 -6.77 -15.95
C GLN A 8 8.58 -6.12 -14.68
N THR A 9 9.89 -5.91 -14.63
CA THR A 9 10.55 -5.31 -13.48
C THR A 9 11.31 -4.06 -13.92
N PHE A 10 11.13 -2.97 -13.18
CA PHE A 10 11.80 -1.70 -13.44
C PHE A 10 12.45 -1.21 -12.16
N THR A 11 13.59 -0.51 -12.30
CA THR A 11 14.21 0.18 -11.17
C THR A 11 14.32 1.65 -11.51
N LEU A 12 13.75 2.50 -10.66
CA LEU A 12 13.82 3.94 -10.83
C LEU A 12 15.20 4.48 -10.39
N PRO A 13 15.57 5.68 -10.84
CA PRO A 13 16.86 6.27 -10.45
C PRO A 13 17.07 6.41 -8.94
N ASN A 14 16.00 6.54 -8.18
CA ASN A 14 16.05 6.64 -6.72
C ASN A 14 16.16 5.27 -6.01
N GLY A 15 16.25 4.16 -6.77
CA GLY A 15 16.35 2.81 -6.23
C GLY A 15 15.01 2.09 -6.01
N LEU A 16 13.91 2.77 -6.21
CA LEU A 16 12.58 2.14 -6.08
C LEU A 16 12.38 1.10 -7.17
N ARG A 17 11.98 -0.11 -6.78
CA ARG A 17 11.72 -1.20 -7.72
C ARG A 17 10.22 -1.32 -7.97
N LEU A 18 9.88 -1.45 -9.25
CA LEU A 18 8.51 -1.67 -9.70
C LEU A 18 8.39 -3.06 -10.30
N VAL A 19 7.37 -3.79 -9.89
CA VAL A 19 7.06 -5.09 -10.48
C VAL A 19 5.64 -5.02 -11.02
N CYS A 20 5.50 -5.26 -12.32
CA CYS A 20 4.21 -5.23 -13.00
C CYS A 20 3.89 -6.59 -13.58
N ARG A 21 2.67 -7.04 -13.34
CA ARG A 21 2.12 -8.24 -13.96
C ARG A 21 0.79 -7.90 -14.62
N ARG A 22 0.70 -8.11 -15.91
CA ARG A 22 -0.54 -7.92 -16.65
C ARG A 22 -1.40 -9.18 -16.53
N THR A 23 -2.68 -8.99 -16.21
CA THR A 23 -3.65 -10.08 -16.13
C THR A 23 -4.87 -9.74 -17.00
N GLN A 24 -5.75 -10.72 -17.20
CA GLN A 24 -7.01 -10.53 -17.90
C GLN A 24 -8.18 -10.32 -16.93
N SER A 25 -7.88 -10.09 -15.66
CA SER A 25 -8.89 -9.82 -14.64
C SER A 25 -9.53 -8.45 -14.84
N ASN A 26 -10.81 -8.33 -14.46
CA ASN A 26 -11.49 -7.05 -14.41
C ASN A 26 -11.15 -6.23 -13.17
N ALA A 27 -10.39 -6.81 -12.24
CA ALA A 27 -9.90 -6.15 -11.04
C ALA A 27 -8.39 -5.97 -11.15
N ASP A 28 -7.93 -4.81 -10.72
CA ASP A 28 -6.51 -4.49 -10.63
C ASP A 28 -6.08 -4.47 -9.17
N TYR A 29 -4.80 -4.60 -8.96
CA TYR A 29 -4.18 -4.59 -7.65
C TYR A 29 -2.94 -3.71 -7.69
N PHE A 30 -2.80 -2.84 -6.70
CA PHE A 30 -1.59 -2.04 -6.52
C PHE A 30 -1.19 -2.06 -5.05
N GLY A 31 0.08 -2.27 -4.79
CA GLY A 31 0.59 -2.26 -3.43
C GLY A 31 2.02 -1.78 -3.34
N VAL A 32 2.40 -1.33 -2.16
CA VAL A 32 3.77 -0.95 -1.82
C VAL A 32 4.23 -1.87 -0.71
N ALA A 33 5.37 -2.54 -0.92
CA ALA A 33 6.02 -3.36 0.10
C ALA A 33 7.23 -2.61 0.63
N ILE A 34 7.26 -2.41 1.94
CA ILE A 34 8.35 -1.74 2.62
C ILE A 34 9.14 -2.81 3.38
N ASN A 35 10.45 -2.88 3.18
CA ASN A 35 11.30 -3.91 3.76
C ASN A 35 11.60 -3.63 5.24
N VAL A 36 10.53 -3.44 6.02
CA VAL A 36 10.58 -3.26 7.47
C VAL A 36 9.39 -4.00 8.08
N GLY A 37 9.63 -4.87 9.02
CA GLY A 37 8.60 -5.63 9.69
C GLY A 37 8.89 -5.79 11.17
N SER A 38 8.13 -6.66 11.85
CA SER A 38 8.27 -6.84 13.30
C SER A 38 9.65 -7.38 13.70
N ARG A 39 10.37 -8.05 12.79
CA ARG A 39 11.72 -8.55 13.03
C ARG A 39 12.72 -7.41 13.26
N ASP A 40 12.46 -6.23 12.71
CA ASP A 40 13.34 -5.06 12.82
C ASP A 40 13.12 -4.27 14.12
N GLU A 41 12.14 -4.70 14.93
CA GLU A 41 11.84 -4.02 16.17
C GLU A 41 12.85 -4.38 17.26
N THR A 42 13.12 -3.41 18.14
CA THR A 42 13.90 -3.59 19.35
C THR A 42 12.95 -3.68 20.55
N PRO A 43 13.41 -4.08 21.76
CA PRO A 43 12.55 -4.10 22.93
C PRO A 43 11.82 -2.77 23.21
N SER A 44 12.43 -1.64 22.85
CA SER A 44 11.79 -0.32 23.02
C SER A 44 10.79 0.00 21.94
N THR A 45 10.74 -0.77 20.84
CA THR A 45 9.85 -0.52 19.70
C THR A 45 8.92 -1.68 19.38
N TYR A 46 8.78 -2.66 20.28
CA TYR A 46 7.89 -3.79 20.05
C TYR A 46 6.46 -3.30 19.82
N GLY A 47 5.84 -3.83 18.76
CA GLY A 47 4.50 -3.46 18.34
C GLY A 47 4.44 -2.22 17.46
N LEU A 48 5.56 -1.57 17.18
CA LEU A 48 5.59 -0.34 16.37
C LEU A 48 5.06 -0.57 14.94
N ALA A 49 5.50 -1.64 14.29
CA ALA A 49 5.04 -1.94 12.92
C ALA A 49 3.53 -2.17 12.89
N HIS A 50 3.00 -2.89 13.86
CA HIS A 50 1.56 -3.11 14.00
C HIS A 50 0.81 -1.80 14.28
N PHE A 51 1.38 -0.94 15.10
CA PHE A 51 0.82 0.38 15.38
C PHE A 51 0.77 1.24 14.11
N VAL A 52 1.83 1.25 13.32
CA VAL A 52 1.88 1.97 12.04
C VAL A 52 0.81 1.43 11.09
N GLU A 53 0.65 0.11 11.01
CA GLU A 53 -0.40 -0.51 10.21
C GLU A 53 -1.78 0.01 10.59
N HIS A 54 -2.07 0.12 11.90
CA HIS A 54 -3.36 0.62 12.37
C HIS A 54 -3.55 2.11 12.14
N THR A 55 -2.48 2.90 12.19
CA THR A 55 -2.60 4.36 12.18
C THR A 55 -2.39 4.99 10.81
N ILE A 56 -1.86 4.24 9.85
CA ILE A 56 -1.54 4.80 8.51
C ILE A 56 -2.79 5.32 7.79
N PHE A 57 -3.97 4.77 8.10
CA PHE A 57 -5.22 5.20 7.48
C PHE A 57 -5.95 6.30 8.26
N LYS A 58 -5.36 6.83 9.32
CA LYS A 58 -6.01 7.81 10.20
C LYS A 58 -5.88 9.25 9.73
N GLY A 59 -5.04 9.50 8.74
CA GLY A 59 -4.92 10.81 8.15
C GLY A 59 -3.56 11.06 7.53
N THR A 60 -3.54 11.94 6.53
CA THR A 60 -2.33 12.47 5.91
C THR A 60 -2.37 13.98 6.05
N SER A 61 -1.29 14.65 5.62
CA SER A 61 -1.29 16.11 5.55
C SER A 61 -2.30 16.68 4.54
N ARG A 62 -2.85 15.82 3.67
CA ARG A 62 -3.79 16.21 2.61
C ARG A 62 -5.21 15.72 2.82
N ARG A 63 -5.41 14.66 3.64
CA ARG A 63 -6.68 13.97 3.75
C ARG A 63 -7.00 13.58 5.19
N HIS A 64 -8.27 13.68 5.55
CA HIS A 64 -8.80 13.09 6.78
C HIS A 64 -9.01 11.58 6.59
N ALA A 65 -9.14 10.85 7.69
CA ALA A 65 -9.33 9.40 7.66
C ALA A 65 -10.51 8.97 6.78
N SER A 66 -11.64 9.68 6.88
CA SER A 66 -12.82 9.37 6.06
C SER A 66 -12.55 9.52 4.56
N HIS A 67 -11.77 10.51 4.17
CA HIS A 67 -11.41 10.72 2.76
C HIS A 67 -10.51 9.62 2.23
N ILE A 68 -9.60 9.12 3.08
CA ILE A 68 -8.71 8.01 2.70
C ILE A 68 -9.53 6.77 2.37
N ILE A 69 -10.40 6.36 3.28
CA ILE A 69 -11.22 5.15 3.11
C ILE A 69 -12.16 5.31 1.90
N ASN A 70 -12.83 6.45 1.81
CA ASN A 70 -13.83 6.67 0.76
C ASN A 70 -13.22 6.78 -0.63
N ARG A 71 -11.97 7.16 -0.74
CA ARG A 71 -11.31 7.35 -2.03
C ARG A 71 -11.39 6.09 -2.90
N MET A 72 -11.15 4.91 -2.31
CA MET A 72 -11.24 3.64 -3.04
C MET A 72 -12.64 3.03 -2.98
N GLU A 73 -13.33 3.16 -1.85
CA GLU A 73 -14.70 2.64 -1.73
C GLU A 73 -15.65 3.29 -2.75
N ALA A 74 -15.44 4.57 -3.06
CA ALA A 74 -16.26 5.30 -4.02
C ALA A 74 -16.23 4.68 -5.42
N VAL A 75 -15.19 3.92 -5.75
CA VAL A 75 -15.08 3.24 -7.06
C VAL A 75 -15.21 1.72 -6.92
N GLY A 76 -15.65 1.22 -5.76
CA GLY A 76 -15.81 -0.21 -5.54
C GLY A 76 -14.53 -0.93 -5.17
N GLY A 77 -13.50 -0.21 -4.78
CA GLY A 77 -12.24 -0.78 -4.35
C GLY A 77 -12.14 -0.94 -2.84
N GLU A 78 -11.06 -1.56 -2.40
CA GLU A 78 -10.74 -1.70 -0.98
C GLU A 78 -9.31 -1.22 -0.73
N LEU A 79 -9.03 -0.87 0.52
CA LEU A 79 -7.72 -0.41 0.93
C LEU A 79 -7.35 -1.11 2.23
N ASN A 80 -6.19 -1.76 2.25
CA ASN A 80 -5.73 -2.56 3.38
C ASN A 80 -4.23 -2.42 3.61
N ALA A 81 -3.80 -2.84 4.79
CA ALA A 81 -2.38 -2.96 5.12
C ALA A 81 -2.18 -4.20 5.97
N PHE A 82 -1.01 -4.80 5.88
CA PHE A 82 -0.60 -5.87 6.79
C PHE A 82 0.91 -5.83 7.02
N THR A 83 1.30 -6.32 8.19
CA THR A 83 2.71 -6.38 8.58
C THR A 83 3.09 -7.83 8.83
N THR A 84 4.20 -8.25 8.24
CA THR A 84 4.84 -9.53 8.53
C THR A 84 6.10 -9.28 9.35
N LYS A 85 6.85 -10.34 9.65
CA LYS A 85 8.14 -10.22 10.33
C LYS A 85 9.16 -9.44 9.52
N GLU A 86 9.02 -9.43 8.20
CA GLU A 86 10.05 -8.91 7.30
C GLU A 86 9.62 -7.70 6.52
N GLU A 87 8.32 -7.47 6.34
CA GLU A 87 7.86 -6.35 5.52
C GLU A 87 6.50 -5.81 5.97
N THR A 88 6.24 -4.57 5.60
CA THR A 88 4.96 -3.91 5.77
C THR A 88 4.38 -3.63 4.39
N ASN A 89 3.12 -4.00 4.17
CA ASN A 89 2.47 -3.87 2.88
C ASN A 89 1.24 -2.98 3.00
N VAL A 90 1.12 -2.02 2.10
CA VAL A 90 -0.08 -1.20 1.93
C VAL A 90 -0.58 -1.45 0.52
N TYR A 91 -1.84 -1.84 0.37
CA TYR A 91 -2.35 -2.26 -0.93
C TYR A 91 -3.82 -1.92 -1.12
N SER A 92 -4.22 -1.91 -2.37
CA SER A 92 -5.61 -1.72 -2.79
C SER A 92 -5.95 -2.67 -3.93
N ALA A 93 -7.12 -3.25 -3.88
CA ALA A 93 -7.72 -3.97 -5.00
C ALA A 93 -8.91 -3.14 -5.49
N PHE A 94 -9.05 -3.01 -6.80
CA PHE A 94 -10.03 -2.08 -7.36
C PHE A 94 -10.43 -2.50 -8.77
N PRO A 95 -11.61 -2.04 -9.27
CA PRO A 95 -12.01 -2.28 -10.65
C PRO A 95 -11.04 -1.65 -11.64
N HIS A 96 -10.85 -2.32 -12.77
CA HIS A 96 -9.97 -1.85 -13.83
C HIS A 96 -10.27 -0.39 -14.21
N GLY A 97 -9.21 0.37 -14.46
CA GLY A 97 -9.31 1.78 -14.85
C GLY A 97 -9.08 2.77 -13.70
N ASN A 98 -8.86 2.29 -12.48
CA ASN A 98 -8.68 3.14 -11.30
C ASN A 98 -7.25 3.13 -10.75
N ALA A 99 -6.27 2.69 -11.54
CA ALA A 99 -4.88 2.56 -11.09
C ALA A 99 -4.28 3.91 -10.65
N ALA A 100 -4.51 4.98 -11.41
CA ALA A 100 -3.98 6.29 -11.06
C ALA A 100 -4.50 6.77 -9.70
N ARG A 101 -5.77 6.50 -9.41
CA ARG A 101 -6.39 6.83 -8.11
C ARG A 101 -5.73 6.06 -6.97
N ALA A 102 -5.49 4.77 -7.15
CA ALA A 102 -4.85 3.92 -6.14
C ALA A 102 -3.40 4.31 -5.90
N VAL A 103 -2.64 4.55 -6.96
CA VAL A 103 -1.23 4.95 -6.87
C VAL A 103 -1.10 6.28 -6.13
N GLU A 104 -1.92 7.27 -6.46
CA GLU A 104 -1.89 8.58 -5.81
C GLU A 104 -2.22 8.46 -4.33
N LEU A 105 -3.26 7.70 -3.99
CA LEU A 105 -3.67 7.53 -2.60
C LEU A 105 -2.61 6.82 -1.76
N ILE A 106 -2.07 5.69 -2.24
CA ILE A 106 -1.08 4.92 -1.50
C ILE A 106 0.22 5.71 -1.37
N ALA A 107 0.62 6.46 -2.39
CA ALA A 107 1.77 7.35 -2.30
C ALA A 107 1.58 8.40 -1.22
N ASP A 108 0.39 8.97 -1.12
CA ASP A 108 0.05 9.93 -0.06
C ASP A 108 0.13 9.30 1.33
N LEU A 109 -0.40 8.08 1.49
CA LEU A 109 -0.33 7.37 2.76
C LEU A 109 1.10 7.09 3.20
N VAL A 110 1.94 6.64 2.27
CA VAL A 110 3.33 6.28 2.59
C VAL A 110 4.18 7.51 2.88
N LYS A 111 3.96 8.60 2.16
CA LYS A 111 4.81 9.79 2.24
C LYS A 111 4.32 10.86 3.22
N ASN A 112 3.02 10.96 3.41
CA ASN A 112 2.43 12.12 4.09
C ASN A 112 1.57 11.77 5.30
N SER A 113 1.58 10.53 5.77
CA SER A 113 0.82 10.17 6.97
C SER A 113 1.29 11.00 8.16
N VAL A 114 0.35 11.52 8.92
CA VAL A 114 0.64 12.34 10.09
C VAL A 114 0.57 11.53 11.39
N PHE A 115 0.17 10.26 11.33
CA PHE A 115 0.07 9.37 12.49
C PHE A 115 -0.58 10.04 13.70
N PRO A 116 -1.83 10.51 13.58
CA PRO A 116 -2.48 11.21 14.68
C PRO A 116 -2.58 10.28 15.90
N GLU A 117 -2.48 10.85 17.10
CA GLU A 117 -2.50 10.08 18.34
C GLU A 117 -3.84 9.40 18.59
N ARG A 118 -4.87 9.77 17.87
CA ARG A 118 -6.23 9.19 18.01
C ARG A 118 -6.95 9.06 16.69
#